data_ecc1b5fdc4ffb24f5d86d9f8de8b910e
#
_entry.id   ecc1b5fdc4ffb24f5d86d9f8de8b910e
#
_cell.length_a   1.000
_cell.length_b   1.000
_cell.length_c   1.000
_cell.angle_alpha   90.00
_cell.angle_beta   90.00
_cell.angle_gamma   90.00
#
_symmetry.space_group_name_H-M   'P 1'
#
loop_
_entity.id
_entity.type
_entity.pdbx_description
1 polymer ?
#
loop_
_entity_poly.entity_id
_entity_poly.type
_entity_poly.pdbx_seq_one_letter_code
_entity_poly.pdbx_strand_id
1 'polypeptide(L)'
;MLEKCNENLPTMVDYKTHAAKNSLFNTPPVFAIYILKLVLEWVKNNGGLSGIEVTNQKKKDLIYNLLDSHSDFYKPTAEKNSRSWMNITFRLPTEGLEKQFLEESVANRLIGLKGHRSVGGIRVSLYNAMTLEGAEAVAELMRSFKNKHG
;
A
#
# COMPACT_ATOMS: atom_id res chain seq x y z
N MET A 1 15.95 -30.82 -10.95
CA MET A 1 14.65 -30.71 -10.25
C MET A 1 13.57 -31.54 -10.95
N LEU A 2 13.34 -31.36 -12.25
CA LEU A 2 12.30 -32.09 -13.00
C LEU A 2 12.51 -33.62 -13.02
N GLU A 3 13.75 -34.11 -13.00
CA GLU A 3 14.08 -35.54 -12.95
C GLU A 3 13.74 -36.22 -11.62
N LYS A 4 13.55 -35.43 -10.57
CA LYS A 4 13.21 -35.90 -9.21
C LYS A 4 11.73 -35.76 -8.88
N CYS A 5 10.91 -35.39 -9.86
CA CYS A 5 9.47 -35.26 -9.66
C CYS A 5 8.81 -36.61 -9.56
N ASN A 6 7.77 -36.70 -8.74
CA ASN A 6 6.91 -37.89 -8.62
C ASN A 6 6.31 -38.25 -9.99
N GLU A 7 6.28 -39.54 -10.36
CA GLU A 7 5.86 -39.95 -11.71
C GLU A 7 4.32 -39.98 -11.89
N ASN A 8 3.56 -39.99 -10.80
CA ASN A 8 2.10 -40.12 -10.82
C ASN A 8 1.37 -38.86 -10.35
N LEU A 9 1.84 -37.72 -10.81
CA LEU A 9 1.17 -36.45 -10.49
C LEU A 9 0.02 -36.18 -11.49
N PRO A 10 -1.09 -35.59 -11.03
CA PRO A 10 -2.10 -35.03 -11.94
C PRO A 10 -1.47 -34.04 -12.90
N THR A 11 -1.89 -34.02 -14.16
CA THR A 11 -1.30 -33.20 -15.25
C THR A 11 -1.06 -31.76 -14.86
N MET A 12 -1.98 -31.12 -14.14
CA MET A 12 -1.90 -29.69 -13.79
C MET A 12 -0.86 -29.36 -12.71
N VAL A 13 -0.44 -30.33 -11.91
CA VAL A 13 0.58 -30.17 -10.87
C VAL A 13 1.92 -30.82 -11.23
N ASP A 14 2.01 -31.44 -12.42
CA ASP A 14 3.25 -31.99 -12.97
C ASP A 14 4.03 -30.90 -13.71
N TYR A 15 5.16 -30.46 -13.12
CA TYR A 15 6.05 -29.46 -13.73
C TYR A 15 6.62 -29.90 -15.08
N LYS A 16 6.75 -31.20 -15.37
CA LYS A 16 7.21 -31.70 -16.67
C LYS A 16 6.25 -31.28 -17.78
N THR A 17 4.92 -31.34 -17.53
CA THR A 17 3.89 -30.89 -18.47
C THR A 17 4.06 -29.43 -18.85
N HIS A 18 4.28 -28.57 -17.87
CA HIS A 18 4.44 -27.13 -18.09
C HIS A 18 5.80 -26.81 -18.73
N ALA A 19 6.88 -27.44 -18.30
CA ALA A 19 8.20 -27.26 -18.87
C ALA A 19 8.25 -27.64 -20.36
N ALA A 20 7.62 -28.77 -20.75
CA ALA A 20 7.57 -29.23 -22.12
C ALA A 20 6.81 -28.30 -23.09
N LYS A 21 6.01 -27.37 -22.55
CA LYS A 21 5.21 -26.40 -23.31
C LYS A 21 5.61 -24.95 -23.05
N ASN A 22 6.79 -24.69 -22.51
CA ASN A 22 7.26 -23.37 -22.14
C ASN A 22 6.24 -22.57 -21.30
N SER A 23 5.60 -23.23 -20.35
CA SER A 23 4.51 -22.69 -19.50
C SER A 23 3.24 -22.29 -20.26
N LEU A 24 3.06 -22.74 -21.50
CA LEU A 24 1.89 -22.45 -22.34
C LEU A 24 1.00 -23.69 -22.53
N PHE A 25 1.01 -24.62 -21.58
CA PHE A 25 0.10 -25.78 -21.61
C PHE A 25 -1.36 -25.33 -21.52
N ASN A 26 -1.64 -24.33 -20.67
CA ASN A 26 -2.92 -23.66 -20.59
C ASN A 26 -2.84 -22.27 -21.22
N THR A 27 -3.99 -21.70 -21.56
CA THR A 27 -4.08 -20.28 -21.93
C THR A 27 -3.57 -19.41 -20.77
N PRO A 28 -2.53 -18.58 -20.98
CA PRO A 28 -2.02 -17.70 -19.93
C PRO A 28 -3.03 -16.60 -19.60
N PRO A 29 -2.94 -15.96 -18.42
CA PRO A 29 -3.79 -14.85 -18.03
C PRO A 29 -3.40 -13.56 -18.80
N VAL A 30 -3.68 -13.53 -20.10
CA VAL A 30 -3.18 -12.52 -21.05
C VAL A 30 -3.51 -11.10 -20.61
N PHE A 31 -4.73 -10.86 -20.10
CA PHE A 31 -5.13 -9.52 -19.66
C PHE A 31 -4.29 -9.06 -18.45
N ALA A 32 -4.07 -9.93 -17.47
CA ALA A 32 -3.24 -9.60 -16.31
C ALA A 32 -1.79 -9.32 -16.71
N ILE A 33 -1.23 -10.10 -17.64
CA ILE A 33 0.12 -9.90 -18.18
C ILE A 33 0.19 -8.56 -18.94
N TYR A 34 -0.83 -8.22 -19.71
CA TYR A 34 -0.89 -6.95 -20.42
C TYR A 34 -0.92 -5.75 -19.46
N ILE A 35 -1.76 -5.81 -18.42
CA ILE A 35 -1.80 -4.73 -17.39
C ILE A 35 -0.46 -4.64 -16.67
N LEU A 36 0.15 -5.77 -16.30
CA LEU A 36 1.47 -5.77 -15.68
C LEU A 36 2.52 -5.09 -16.57
N LYS A 37 2.53 -5.39 -17.87
CA LYS A 37 3.41 -4.71 -18.84
C LYS A 37 3.24 -3.20 -18.79
N LEU A 38 1.99 -2.71 -18.85
CA LEU A 38 1.71 -1.26 -18.81
C LEU A 38 2.19 -0.62 -17.51
N VAL A 39 2.00 -1.28 -16.37
CA VAL A 39 2.49 -0.80 -15.06
C VAL A 39 4.02 -0.76 -15.03
N LEU A 40 4.70 -1.77 -15.56
CA LEU A 40 6.17 -1.79 -15.61
C LEU A 40 6.74 -0.72 -16.55
N GLU A 41 6.08 -0.46 -17.68
CA GLU A 41 6.43 0.65 -18.58
C GLU A 41 6.25 2.00 -17.88
N TRP A 42 5.16 2.17 -17.14
CA TRP A 42 4.94 3.36 -16.32
C TRP A 42 6.04 3.54 -15.26
N VAL A 43 6.40 2.49 -14.52
CA VAL A 43 7.52 2.52 -13.55
C VAL A 43 8.80 2.95 -14.25
N LYS A 44 9.14 2.35 -15.40
CA LYS A 44 10.34 2.69 -16.18
C LYS A 44 10.36 4.17 -16.59
N ASN A 45 9.21 4.69 -17.06
CA ASN A 45 9.10 6.07 -17.50
C ASN A 45 9.13 7.09 -16.35
N ASN A 46 8.89 6.64 -15.11
CA ASN A 46 8.99 7.46 -13.89
C ASN A 46 10.33 7.30 -13.15
N GLY A 47 11.41 7.00 -13.88
CA GLY A 47 12.76 6.91 -13.32
C GLY A 47 13.14 5.52 -12.79
N GLY A 48 12.35 4.48 -13.13
CA GLY A 48 12.60 3.11 -12.69
C GLY A 48 12.40 2.93 -11.19
N LEU A 49 13.04 1.91 -10.63
CA LEU A 49 12.91 1.60 -9.20
C LEU A 49 13.41 2.75 -8.33
N SER A 50 14.55 3.35 -8.67
CA SER A 50 15.12 4.45 -7.88
C SER A 50 14.26 5.70 -7.89
N GLY A 51 13.63 6.07 -9.02
CA GLY A 51 12.72 7.22 -9.10
C GLY A 51 11.44 7.00 -8.26
N ILE A 52 10.87 5.80 -8.35
CA ILE A 52 9.71 5.42 -7.54
C ILE A 52 10.07 5.36 -6.04
N GLU A 53 11.24 4.84 -5.68
CA GLU A 53 11.71 4.80 -4.29
C GLU A 53 11.82 6.20 -3.69
N VAL A 54 12.46 7.14 -4.39
CA VAL A 54 12.58 8.54 -3.93
C VAL A 54 11.21 9.17 -3.69
N THR A 55 10.25 8.95 -4.61
CA THR A 55 8.90 9.47 -4.46
C THR A 55 8.17 8.84 -3.28
N ASN A 56 8.27 7.52 -3.12
CA ASN A 56 7.65 6.80 -2.01
C ASN A 56 8.25 7.22 -0.67
N GLN A 57 9.55 7.45 -0.61
CA GLN A 57 10.21 7.95 0.59
C GLN A 57 9.66 9.32 1.01
N LYS A 58 9.52 10.27 0.07
CA LYS A 58 8.93 11.58 0.35
C LYS A 58 7.52 11.47 0.92
N LYS A 59 6.66 10.66 0.30
CA LYS A 59 5.28 10.41 0.77
C LYS A 59 5.25 9.81 2.17
N LYS A 60 6.05 8.79 2.40
CA LYS A 60 6.18 8.11 3.69
C LYS A 60 6.67 9.06 4.77
N ASP A 61 7.76 9.80 4.52
CA ASP A 61 8.36 10.71 5.49
C ASP A 61 7.40 11.83 5.88
N LEU A 62 6.63 12.35 4.93
CA LEU A 62 5.61 13.38 5.17
C LEU A 62 4.61 12.95 6.25
N ILE A 63 4.13 11.72 6.19
CA ILE A 63 3.13 11.20 7.16
C ILE A 63 3.80 10.75 8.46
N TYR A 64 4.90 10.00 8.40
CA TYR A 64 5.54 9.52 9.63
C TYR A 64 6.17 10.63 10.46
N ASN A 65 6.76 11.66 9.85
CA ASN A 65 7.27 12.82 10.58
C ASN A 65 6.15 13.52 11.36
N LEU A 66 4.95 13.60 10.79
CA LEU A 66 3.79 14.19 11.45
C LEU A 66 3.31 13.29 12.60
N LEU A 67 3.22 11.99 12.40
CA LEU A 67 2.88 11.04 13.45
C LEU A 67 3.87 11.09 14.62
N ASP A 68 5.16 11.15 14.32
CA ASP A 68 6.23 11.18 15.33
C ASP A 68 6.29 12.50 16.10
N SER A 69 6.03 13.63 15.42
CA SER A 69 5.99 14.96 16.07
C SER A 69 4.76 15.16 16.95
N HIS A 70 3.69 14.39 16.73
CA HIS A 70 2.44 14.45 17.49
C HIS A 70 2.06 13.09 18.09
N SER A 71 3.04 12.36 18.63
CA SER A 71 2.85 11.03 19.21
C SER A 71 1.98 11.00 20.47
N ASP A 72 1.71 12.16 21.08
CA ASP A 72 0.71 12.36 22.12
C ASP A 72 -0.73 12.15 21.59
N PHE A 73 -0.97 12.51 20.33
CA PHE A 73 -2.28 12.46 19.71
C PHE A 73 -2.40 11.34 18.66
N TYR A 74 -1.45 11.21 17.74
CA TYR A 74 -1.41 10.16 16.74
C TYR A 74 -0.51 9.02 17.18
N LYS A 75 -1.05 7.80 17.29
CA LYS A 75 -0.31 6.61 17.76
C LYS A 75 -0.09 5.64 16.60
N PRO A 76 1.11 5.64 15.99
CA PRO A 76 1.46 4.62 15.00
C PRO A 76 1.32 3.22 15.57
N THR A 77 0.79 2.28 14.78
CA THR A 77 0.61 0.89 15.22
C THR A 77 1.85 0.03 15.01
N ALA A 78 2.76 0.47 14.13
CA ALA A 78 3.99 -0.25 13.82
C ALA A 78 5.21 0.39 14.48
N GLU A 79 6.08 -0.45 15.04
CA GLU A 79 7.39 -0.07 15.54
C GLU A 79 8.22 0.60 14.41
N LYS A 80 9.09 1.56 14.76
CA LYS A 80 9.85 2.36 13.78
C LYS A 80 10.58 1.51 12.74
N ASN A 81 11.20 0.41 13.18
CA ASN A 81 11.97 -0.48 12.31
C ASN A 81 11.10 -1.44 11.46
N SER A 82 9.79 -1.44 11.67
CA SER A 82 8.83 -2.32 10.99
C SER A 82 7.78 -1.53 10.20
N ARG A 83 8.01 -0.24 9.98
CA ARG A 83 7.07 0.66 9.29
C ARG A 83 7.00 0.38 7.80
N SER A 84 5.77 0.18 7.31
CA SER A 84 5.51 0.07 5.87
C SER A 84 5.62 1.44 5.19
N TRP A 85 6.18 1.49 4.00
CA TRP A 85 6.18 2.69 3.15
C TRP A 85 4.85 2.87 2.40
N MET A 86 4.08 1.78 2.26
CA MET A 86 2.87 1.73 1.42
C MET A 86 1.57 1.86 2.22
N ASN A 87 1.54 1.33 3.45
CA ASN A 87 0.37 1.35 4.32
C ASN A 87 0.76 1.85 5.70
N ILE A 88 0.40 3.08 5.98
CA ILE A 88 0.68 3.71 7.27
C ILE A 88 -0.57 3.62 8.13
N THR A 89 -0.44 2.97 9.28
CA THR A 89 -1.56 2.75 10.20
C THR A 89 -1.32 3.46 11.53
N PHE A 90 -2.38 4.07 12.07
CA PHE A 90 -2.32 4.75 13.36
C PHE A 90 -3.71 4.79 14.02
N ARG A 91 -3.69 5.08 15.31
CA ARG A 91 -4.89 5.30 16.13
C ARG A 91 -4.94 6.74 16.61
N LEU A 92 -6.14 7.21 16.91
CA LEU A 92 -6.37 8.44 17.67
C LEU A 92 -6.68 8.10 19.14
N PRO A 93 -6.70 9.09 20.05
CA PRO A 93 -6.91 8.85 21.48
C PRO A 93 -8.23 8.13 21.81
N THR A 94 -9.26 8.35 21.03
CA THR A 94 -10.58 7.73 21.20
C THR A 94 -11.20 7.30 19.87
N GLU A 95 -12.08 6.30 19.90
CA GLU A 95 -12.84 5.87 18.72
C GLU A 95 -13.78 6.97 18.19
N GLY A 96 -14.24 7.87 19.07
CA GLY A 96 -15.02 9.05 18.67
C GLY A 96 -14.22 9.98 17.76
N LEU A 97 -12.95 10.25 18.10
CA LEU A 97 -12.05 11.05 17.26
C LEU A 97 -11.70 10.33 15.95
N GLU A 98 -11.53 9.01 15.96
CA GLU A 98 -11.32 8.23 14.73
C GLU A 98 -12.52 8.38 13.78
N LYS A 99 -13.75 8.31 14.31
CA LYS A 99 -14.96 8.51 13.51
C LYS A 99 -15.05 9.93 12.94
N GLN A 100 -14.81 10.95 13.75
CA GLN A 100 -14.79 12.35 13.31
C GLN A 100 -13.72 12.59 12.24
N PHE A 101 -12.51 12.04 12.42
CA PHE A 101 -11.43 12.13 11.44
C PHE A 101 -11.84 11.53 10.09
N LEU A 102 -12.50 10.38 10.10
CA LEU A 102 -12.99 9.73 8.88
C LEU A 102 -14.12 10.54 8.21
N GLU A 103 -15.02 11.15 8.98
CA GLU A 103 -16.07 12.03 8.47
C GLU A 103 -15.47 13.30 7.84
N GLU A 104 -14.51 13.95 8.50
CA GLU A 104 -13.80 15.11 7.96
C GLU A 104 -12.96 14.74 6.73
N SER A 105 -12.37 13.53 6.70
CA SER A 105 -11.62 13.07 5.52
C SER A 105 -12.52 12.96 4.28
N VAL A 106 -13.71 12.40 4.43
CA VAL A 106 -14.69 12.30 3.32
C VAL A 106 -15.14 13.68 2.87
N ALA A 107 -15.40 14.61 3.80
CA ALA A 107 -15.77 15.99 3.48
C ALA A 107 -14.65 16.71 2.68
N ASN A 108 -13.39 16.36 2.92
CA ASN A 108 -12.23 16.85 2.18
C ASN A 108 -11.88 15.99 0.94
N ARG A 109 -12.77 15.11 0.49
CA ARG A 109 -12.59 14.21 -0.67
C ARG A 109 -11.43 13.20 -0.52
N LEU A 110 -11.02 12.93 0.71
CA LEU A 110 -10.02 11.92 1.06
C LEU A 110 -10.74 10.64 1.48
N ILE A 111 -10.88 9.70 0.56
CA ILE A 111 -11.61 8.45 0.75
C ILE A 111 -10.65 7.28 1.03
N GLY A 112 -11.17 6.23 1.70
CA GLY A 112 -10.41 4.99 1.91
C GLY A 112 -9.44 5.03 3.09
N LEU A 113 -9.54 6.03 3.99
CA LEU A 113 -8.68 6.15 5.17
C LEU A 113 -9.07 5.24 6.35
N LYS A 114 -10.24 4.59 6.30
CA LYS A 114 -10.68 3.67 7.35
C LYS A 114 -9.74 2.47 7.43
N GLY A 115 -9.31 2.13 8.65
CA GLY A 115 -8.48 0.95 8.92
C GLY A 115 -9.19 -0.37 8.60
N HIS A 116 -8.44 -1.46 8.66
CA HIS A 116 -9.01 -2.79 8.39
C HIS A 116 -10.08 -3.16 9.41
N ARG A 117 -11.16 -3.79 8.97
CA ARG A 117 -12.33 -4.14 9.82
C ARG A 117 -11.99 -4.95 11.08
N SER A 118 -10.89 -5.72 11.07
CA SER A 118 -10.45 -6.51 12.22
C SER A 118 -9.58 -5.74 13.21
N VAL A 119 -9.01 -4.59 12.82
CA VAL A 119 -8.05 -3.82 13.61
C VAL A 119 -8.60 -2.43 13.97
N GLY A 120 -9.39 -1.84 13.10
CA GLY A 120 -9.89 -0.47 13.26
C GLY A 120 -8.83 0.60 12.96
N GLY A 121 -9.04 1.79 13.49
CA GLY A 121 -8.13 2.93 13.33
C GLY A 121 -8.14 3.54 11.94
N ILE A 122 -7.06 4.21 11.62
CA ILE A 122 -6.83 4.89 10.34
C ILE A 122 -5.73 4.17 9.56
N ARG A 123 -5.90 4.11 8.24
CA ARG A 123 -4.90 3.55 7.32
C ARG A 123 -4.74 4.46 6.11
N VAL A 124 -3.57 5.01 5.93
CA VAL A 124 -3.18 5.77 4.75
C VAL A 124 -2.47 4.84 3.77
N SER A 125 -3.06 4.65 2.60
CA SER A 125 -2.51 3.79 1.54
C SER A 125 -1.78 4.65 0.50
N LEU A 126 -0.45 4.55 0.46
CA LEU A 126 0.46 5.36 -0.35
C LEU A 126 1.12 4.52 -1.45
N TYR A 127 0.33 3.73 -2.19
CA TYR A 127 0.88 2.90 -3.27
C TYR A 127 1.60 3.73 -4.33
N ASN A 128 2.37 3.07 -5.20
CA ASN A 128 3.24 3.74 -6.18
C ASN A 128 2.51 4.80 -7.02
N ALA A 129 1.27 4.53 -7.44
CA ALA A 129 0.48 5.46 -8.24
C ALA A 129 -0.16 6.62 -7.45
N MET A 130 -0.13 6.57 -6.10
CA MET A 130 -0.57 7.69 -5.27
C MET A 130 0.42 8.84 -5.42
N THR A 131 -0.07 10.02 -5.77
CA THR A 131 0.77 11.20 -5.97
C THR A 131 1.26 11.79 -4.65
N LEU A 132 2.29 12.65 -4.71
CA LEU A 132 2.78 13.38 -3.54
C LEU A 132 1.70 14.34 -3.01
N GLU A 133 0.98 15.02 -3.90
CA GLU A 133 -0.12 15.93 -3.55
C GLU A 133 -1.23 15.21 -2.77
N GLY A 134 -1.51 13.95 -3.09
CA GLY A 134 -2.45 13.13 -2.33
C GLY A 134 -1.97 12.87 -0.90
N ALA A 135 -0.68 12.63 -0.71
CA ALA A 135 -0.08 12.49 0.62
C ALA A 135 -0.05 13.81 1.39
N GLU A 136 0.22 14.93 0.70
CA GLU A 136 0.20 16.30 1.27
C GLU A 136 -1.21 16.67 1.76
N ALA A 137 -2.25 16.34 1.00
CA ALA A 137 -3.63 16.59 1.39
C ALA A 137 -4.02 15.81 2.68
N VAL A 138 -3.55 14.56 2.83
CA VAL A 138 -3.74 13.81 4.07
C VAL A 138 -2.97 14.45 5.23
N ALA A 139 -1.73 14.85 5.01
CA ALA A 139 -0.91 15.52 6.03
C ALA A 139 -1.54 16.84 6.49
N GLU A 140 -2.14 17.61 5.58
CA GLU A 140 -2.84 18.84 5.91
C GLU A 140 -4.10 18.59 6.73
N LEU A 141 -4.91 17.58 6.34
CA LEU A 141 -6.03 17.15 7.17
C LEU A 141 -5.57 16.77 8.58
N MET A 142 -4.49 16.00 8.71
CA MET A 142 -3.95 15.61 10.01
C MET A 142 -3.53 16.83 10.86
N ARG A 143 -2.82 17.82 10.29
CA ARG A 143 -2.44 19.05 11.01
C ARG A 143 -3.68 19.82 11.48
N SER A 144 -4.61 20.06 10.56
CA SER A 144 -5.85 20.79 10.85
C SER A 144 -6.67 20.09 11.93
N PHE A 145 -6.81 18.77 11.83
CA PHE A 145 -7.55 17.97 12.80
C PHE A 145 -6.90 18.00 14.19
N LYS A 146 -5.57 17.88 14.28
CA LYS A 146 -4.83 18.00 15.55
C LYS A 146 -5.03 19.38 16.18
N ASN A 147 -4.95 20.46 15.38
CA ASN A 147 -5.14 21.81 15.89
C ASN A 147 -6.55 22.05 16.43
N LYS A 148 -7.55 21.34 15.93
CA LYS A 148 -8.96 21.49 16.31
C LYS A 148 -9.35 20.61 17.50
N HIS A 149 -8.73 19.46 17.68
CA HIS A 149 -9.17 18.41 18.61
C HIS A 149 -8.08 17.93 19.58
N GLY A 150 -6.85 18.41 19.45
CA GLY A 150 -5.69 17.99 20.22
C GLY A 150 -5.33 18.84 21.43
#